data_7f78a402d6736de61d5767a3d2f4802e
#
_entry.id   7f78a402d6736de61d5767a3d2f4802e
#
_cell.length_a   1.000
_cell.length_b   1.000
_cell.length_c   1.000
_cell.angle_alpha   90.00
_cell.angle_beta   90.00
_cell.angle_gamma   90.00
#
_symmetry.space_group_name_H-M   'P 1'
#
loop_
_entity.id
_entity.type
_entity.pdbx_description
1 polymer ?
#
loop_
_entity_poly.entity_id
_entity_poly.type
_entity_poly.pdbx_seq_one_letter_code
_entity_poly.pdbx_strand_id
1 'polypeptide(L)'
;IMFSIVIPTFNNLEYLKTTIKSLKKNSTSKYEIIVHVNDGSDGTKNYLKSENISFSWSQDNIGLCSAINAGVKLINYKYIVYSHDDCYFCPSWDKILIDEINKLNHNKFYFSCSLIEHNSGHIKFDCGKDLESFNEDKLLKNYKNINFYDHQGSHWSPLCVHLDMWNKIGGFSEEFNPGIGSDPDFNMKLWNNGVRIFKG
;
A
#
# COMPACT_ATOMS: atom_id res chain seq x y z
N ILE A 1 3.74 1.12 -17.45
CA ILE A 1 3.06 1.40 -16.18
C ILE A 1 4.11 1.88 -15.19
N MET A 2 3.78 2.92 -14.44
CA MET A 2 4.61 3.51 -13.38
C MET A 2 3.71 3.75 -12.17
N PHE A 3 4.21 3.45 -10.97
CA PHE A 3 3.44 3.51 -9.74
C PHE A 3 3.81 4.71 -8.87
N SER A 4 2.81 5.34 -8.26
CA SER A 4 2.98 6.21 -7.09
C SER A 4 2.57 5.43 -5.86
N ILE A 5 3.54 5.13 -5.00
CA ILE A 5 3.34 4.36 -3.77
C ILE A 5 3.13 5.36 -2.64
N VAL A 6 1.93 5.35 -2.07
CA VAL A 6 1.52 6.28 -1.01
C VAL A 6 1.48 5.53 0.32
N ILE A 7 2.23 6.03 1.31
CA ILE A 7 2.40 5.39 2.61
C ILE A 7 2.11 6.42 3.71
N PRO A 8 0.98 6.32 4.41
CA PRO A 8 0.77 7.05 5.65
C PRO A 8 1.58 6.42 6.79
N THR A 9 2.14 7.24 7.67
CA THR A 9 2.89 6.78 8.86
C THR A 9 2.61 7.64 10.07
N PHE A 10 2.64 7.06 11.25
CA PHE A 10 2.51 7.74 12.53
C PHE A 10 3.54 7.21 13.52
N ASN A 11 4.68 7.91 13.65
CA ASN A 11 5.78 7.58 14.56
C ASN A 11 6.19 6.10 14.52
N ASN A 12 6.40 5.57 13.30
CA ASN A 12 6.72 4.16 13.06
C ASN A 12 7.96 4.01 12.16
N LEU A 13 8.99 4.79 12.43
CA LEU A 13 10.17 4.97 11.58
C LEU A 13 10.85 3.65 11.20
N GLU A 14 11.05 2.73 12.14
CA GLU A 14 11.82 1.50 11.87
C GLU A 14 11.07 0.53 10.94
N TYR A 15 9.75 0.43 11.07
CA TYR A 15 8.91 -0.31 10.12
C TYR A 15 8.91 0.36 8.75
N LEU A 16 8.72 1.69 8.71
CA LEU A 16 8.77 2.46 7.45
C LEU A 16 10.09 2.27 6.72
N LYS A 17 11.23 2.27 7.40
CA LYS A 17 12.55 1.98 6.82
C LYS A 17 12.58 0.59 6.17
N THR A 18 12.02 -0.40 6.82
CA THR A 18 11.95 -1.78 6.30
C THR A 18 11.06 -1.86 5.06
N THR A 19 9.90 -1.21 5.08
CA THR A 19 8.99 -1.10 3.93
C THR A 19 9.69 -0.44 2.75
N ILE A 20 10.31 0.73 2.95
CA ILE A 20 11.04 1.46 1.90
C ILE A 20 12.22 0.66 1.36
N LYS A 21 12.98 -0.01 2.23
CA LYS A 21 14.09 -0.89 1.83
C LYS A 21 13.61 -2.05 0.97
N SER A 22 12.50 -2.67 1.33
CA SER A 22 11.91 -3.76 0.54
C SER A 22 11.46 -3.30 -0.84
N LEU A 23 10.83 -2.14 -0.95
CA LEU A 23 10.45 -1.51 -2.21
C LEU A 23 11.68 -1.24 -3.08
N LYS A 24 12.73 -0.61 -2.52
CA LYS A 24 13.98 -0.32 -3.26
C LYS A 24 14.70 -1.59 -3.74
N LYS A 25 14.67 -2.66 -2.94
CA LYS A 25 15.34 -3.93 -3.22
C LYS A 25 14.58 -4.78 -4.24
N ASN A 26 13.25 -4.79 -4.17
CA ASN A 26 12.40 -5.80 -4.78
C ASN A 26 11.53 -5.31 -5.94
N SER A 27 11.57 -4.00 -6.26
CA SER A 27 10.86 -3.44 -7.41
C SER A 27 11.76 -3.46 -8.66
N THR A 28 11.16 -3.74 -9.79
CA THR A 28 11.83 -3.77 -11.11
C THR A 28 11.33 -2.71 -12.07
N SER A 29 10.12 -2.21 -11.86
CA SER A 29 9.52 -1.14 -12.65
C SER A 29 9.83 0.24 -12.08
N LYS A 30 9.45 1.28 -12.83
CA LYS A 30 9.59 2.66 -12.38
C LYS A 30 8.48 3.03 -11.40
N TYR A 31 8.85 3.62 -10.28
CA TYR A 31 7.93 4.07 -9.23
C TYR A 31 8.46 5.31 -8.53
N GLU A 32 7.61 5.94 -7.76
CA GLU A 32 7.94 6.95 -6.76
C GLU A 32 7.33 6.54 -5.41
N ILE A 33 7.92 7.02 -4.31
CA ILE A 33 7.39 6.86 -2.97
C ILE A 33 6.98 8.22 -2.45
N ILE A 34 5.76 8.32 -1.94
CA ILE A 34 5.22 9.49 -1.25
C ILE A 34 4.79 9.04 0.15
N VAL A 35 5.28 9.72 1.18
CA VAL A 35 4.91 9.43 2.56
C VAL A 35 4.08 10.58 3.12
N HIS A 36 2.95 10.28 3.77
CA HIS A 36 2.32 11.25 4.66
C HIS A 36 2.77 10.97 6.09
N VAL A 37 3.39 11.97 6.73
CA VAL A 37 3.90 11.86 8.08
C VAL A 37 2.92 12.53 9.04
N ASN A 38 2.24 11.74 9.85
CA ASN A 38 1.51 12.22 11.01
C ASN A 38 2.50 12.42 12.16
N ASP A 39 2.57 13.61 12.76
CA ASP A 39 3.50 14.00 13.82
C ASP A 39 4.99 13.93 13.36
N GLY A 40 5.59 12.75 13.35
CA GLY A 40 6.99 12.55 12.92
C GLY A 40 8.03 13.01 13.94
N SER A 41 7.68 12.99 15.24
CA SER A 41 8.59 13.27 16.38
C SER A 41 9.66 12.18 16.56
N ASP A 42 9.46 11.00 15.98
CA ASP A 42 10.38 9.87 15.98
C ASP A 42 11.58 10.02 15.02
N GLY A 43 11.68 11.15 14.29
CA GLY A 43 12.74 11.39 13.32
C GLY A 43 12.39 11.02 11.87
N THR A 44 11.19 10.55 11.59
CA THR A 44 10.73 10.16 10.24
C THR A 44 10.96 11.25 9.21
N LYS A 45 10.65 12.52 9.51
CA LYS A 45 10.89 13.65 8.58
C LYS A 45 12.35 13.80 8.17
N ASN A 46 13.28 13.66 9.12
CA ASN A 46 14.70 13.76 8.84
C ASN A 46 15.19 12.60 7.98
N TYR A 47 14.74 11.40 8.26
CA TYR A 47 15.02 10.22 7.45
C TYR A 47 14.51 10.39 5.99
N LEU A 48 13.28 10.82 5.78
CA LEU A 48 12.73 11.02 4.43
C LEU A 48 13.50 12.08 3.64
N LYS A 49 13.93 13.15 4.30
CA LYS A 49 14.81 14.18 3.69
C LYS A 49 16.15 13.59 3.27
N SER A 50 16.79 12.79 4.14
CA SER A 50 18.09 12.18 3.83
C SER A 50 18.02 11.16 2.70
N GLU A 51 16.88 10.49 2.54
CA GLU A 51 16.61 9.53 1.46
C GLU A 51 16.06 10.16 0.18
N ASN A 52 15.88 11.48 0.16
CA ASN A 52 15.27 12.25 -0.94
C ASN A 52 13.89 11.71 -1.36
N ILE A 53 13.07 11.35 -0.36
CA ILE A 53 11.70 10.86 -0.55
C ILE A 53 10.71 12.01 -0.35
N SER A 54 9.78 12.15 -1.29
CA SER A 54 8.72 13.15 -1.21
C SER A 54 7.76 12.85 -0.07
N PHE A 55 7.38 13.87 0.70
CA PHE A 55 6.41 13.67 1.78
C PHE A 55 5.56 14.92 2.03
N SER A 56 4.35 14.68 2.54
CA SER A 56 3.52 15.68 3.23
C SER A 56 3.59 15.43 4.74
N TRP A 57 3.21 16.42 5.53
CA TRP A 57 3.29 16.34 6.98
C TRP A 57 2.12 17.07 7.65
N SER A 58 1.65 16.54 8.76
CA SER A 58 0.73 17.19 9.70
C SER A 58 1.33 17.19 11.10
N GLN A 59 1.08 18.25 11.88
CA GLN A 59 1.57 18.37 13.24
C GLN A 59 0.94 17.31 14.15
N ASP A 60 -0.34 17.04 13.95
CA ASP A 60 -1.11 16.05 14.68
C ASP A 60 -1.42 14.84 13.80
N ASN A 61 -1.83 13.74 14.43
CA ASN A 61 -2.36 12.59 13.72
C ASN A 61 -3.75 12.91 13.14
N ILE A 62 -3.83 13.12 11.83
CA ILE A 62 -5.06 13.44 11.11
C ILE A 62 -5.87 12.20 10.71
N GLY A 63 -5.43 11.01 11.12
CA GLY A 63 -6.05 9.75 10.75
C GLY A 63 -5.62 9.21 9.40
N LEU A 64 -5.94 7.93 9.17
CA LEU A 64 -5.49 7.18 8.00
C LEU A 64 -6.04 7.75 6.69
N CYS A 65 -7.35 7.97 6.63
CA CYS A 65 -8.03 8.42 5.41
C CYS A 65 -7.51 9.78 4.93
N SER A 66 -7.41 10.74 5.84
CA SER A 66 -6.88 12.08 5.56
C SER A 66 -5.40 12.03 5.16
N ALA A 67 -4.61 11.17 5.80
CA ALA A 67 -3.20 10.98 5.50
C ALA A 67 -2.97 10.43 4.08
N ILE A 68 -3.74 9.40 3.68
CA ILE A 68 -3.68 8.85 2.32
C ILE A 68 -4.11 9.91 1.30
N ASN A 69 -5.23 10.59 1.53
CA ASN A 69 -5.71 11.66 0.65
C ASN A 69 -4.68 12.78 0.50
N ALA A 70 -3.98 13.15 1.58
CA ALA A 70 -2.91 14.15 1.52
C ALA A 70 -1.71 13.66 0.70
N GLY A 71 -1.31 12.42 0.84
CA GLY A 71 -0.22 11.82 0.07
C GLY A 71 -0.54 11.75 -1.43
N VAL A 72 -1.77 11.36 -1.79
CA VAL A 72 -2.19 11.26 -3.19
C VAL A 72 -2.15 12.62 -3.92
N LYS A 73 -2.25 13.74 -3.22
CA LYS A 73 -2.11 15.07 -3.85
C LYS A 73 -0.71 15.36 -4.41
N LEU A 74 0.29 14.56 -4.04
CA LEU A 74 1.70 14.74 -4.43
C LEU A 74 2.16 13.78 -5.54
N ILE A 75 1.30 12.88 -6.01
CA ILE A 75 1.67 11.85 -6.99
C ILE A 75 1.92 12.42 -8.38
N ASN A 76 2.83 11.78 -9.13
CA ASN A 76 3.12 12.10 -10.53
C ASN A 76 2.65 11.01 -11.49
N TYR A 77 2.33 9.80 -11.01
CA TYR A 77 1.91 8.67 -11.84
C TYR A 77 0.46 8.30 -11.60
N LYS A 78 -0.15 7.65 -12.59
CA LYS A 78 -1.59 7.37 -12.59
C LYS A 78 -2.00 6.10 -11.86
N TYR A 79 -1.07 5.19 -11.58
CA TYR A 79 -1.35 3.97 -10.84
C TYR A 79 -0.93 4.16 -9.39
N ILE A 80 -1.91 4.27 -8.52
CA ILE A 80 -1.73 4.52 -7.09
C ILE A 80 -1.61 3.16 -6.39
N VAL A 81 -0.52 2.96 -5.67
CA VAL A 81 -0.39 1.85 -4.72
C VAL A 81 -0.44 2.46 -3.32
N TYR A 82 -1.51 2.23 -2.59
CA TYR A 82 -1.57 2.56 -1.17
C TYR A 82 -1.04 1.39 -0.35
N SER A 83 -0.15 1.65 0.58
CA SER A 83 0.42 0.66 1.50
C SER A 83 0.51 1.19 2.93
N HIS A 84 0.42 0.31 3.91
CA HIS A 84 0.83 0.62 5.27
C HIS A 84 2.36 0.72 5.37
N ASP A 85 2.85 1.32 6.44
CA ASP A 85 4.27 1.53 6.71
C ASP A 85 5.00 0.33 7.31
N ASP A 86 4.28 -0.78 7.54
CA ASP A 86 4.74 -2.04 8.11
C ASP A 86 4.70 -3.23 7.10
N CYS A 87 4.57 -2.95 5.82
CA CYS A 87 4.50 -3.97 4.78
C CYS A 87 5.86 -4.28 4.17
N TYR A 88 6.23 -5.55 4.05
CA TYR A 88 7.37 -6.00 3.27
C TYR A 88 6.94 -6.43 1.88
N PHE A 89 7.44 -5.74 0.83
CA PHE A 89 7.16 -6.06 -0.57
C PHE A 89 8.09 -7.17 -1.07
N CYS A 90 7.53 -8.32 -1.45
CA CYS A 90 8.28 -9.43 -2.01
C CYS A 90 8.79 -9.14 -3.43
N PRO A 91 9.87 -9.80 -3.92
CA PRO A 91 10.38 -9.59 -5.27
C PRO A 91 9.34 -9.81 -6.36
N SER A 92 9.36 -8.95 -7.39
CA SER A 92 8.47 -9.00 -8.56
C SER A 92 6.99 -8.63 -8.28
N TRP A 93 6.67 -8.06 -7.13
CA TRP A 93 5.33 -7.59 -6.82
C TRP A 93 4.78 -6.64 -7.91
N ASP A 94 5.62 -5.72 -8.35
CA ASP A 94 5.31 -4.71 -9.37
C ASP A 94 5.10 -5.31 -10.76
N LYS A 95 5.89 -6.32 -11.12
CA LYS A 95 5.76 -7.02 -12.38
C LYS A 95 4.43 -7.79 -12.45
N ILE A 96 4.09 -8.50 -11.38
CA ILE A 96 2.82 -9.23 -11.28
C ILE A 96 1.65 -8.26 -11.45
N LEU A 97 1.70 -7.13 -10.75
CA LEU A 97 0.66 -6.11 -10.81
C LEU A 97 0.55 -5.49 -12.22
N ILE A 98 1.68 -5.21 -12.88
CA ILE A 98 1.70 -4.73 -14.27
C ILE A 98 1.07 -5.76 -15.21
N ASP A 99 1.41 -7.04 -15.07
CA ASP A 99 0.87 -8.11 -15.89
C ASP A 99 -0.65 -8.24 -15.75
N GLU A 100 -1.17 -8.10 -14.51
CA GLU A 100 -2.61 -8.09 -14.25
C GLU A 100 -3.30 -6.85 -14.85
N ILE A 101 -2.72 -5.67 -14.70
CA ILE A 101 -3.27 -4.43 -15.29
C ILE A 101 -3.29 -4.51 -16.82
N ASN A 102 -2.23 -5.05 -17.44
CA ASN A 102 -2.14 -5.18 -18.89
C ASN A 102 -3.16 -6.15 -19.52
N LYS A 103 -3.73 -7.07 -18.73
CA LYS A 103 -4.85 -7.92 -19.17
C LYS A 103 -6.15 -7.15 -19.32
N LEU A 104 -6.23 -5.96 -18.74
CA LEU A 104 -7.41 -5.12 -18.77
C LEU A 104 -7.32 -4.11 -19.92
N ASN A 105 -8.46 -3.80 -20.51
CA ASN A 105 -8.60 -2.73 -21.52
C ASN A 105 -9.26 -1.46 -20.95
N HIS A 106 -9.28 -1.33 -19.62
CA HIS A 106 -9.90 -0.22 -18.90
C HIS A 106 -9.27 0.02 -17.52
N ASN A 107 -9.55 1.18 -16.91
CA ASN A 107 -9.01 1.60 -15.61
C ASN A 107 -9.94 1.30 -14.42
N LYS A 108 -10.99 0.48 -14.61
CA LYS A 108 -11.99 0.16 -13.59
C LYS A 108 -11.64 -1.15 -12.89
N PHE A 109 -10.67 -1.11 -11.99
CA PHE A 109 -10.22 -2.25 -11.20
C PHE A 109 -9.83 -1.81 -9.79
N TYR A 110 -9.79 -2.76 -8.89
CA TYR A 110 -9.22 -2.71 -7.57
C TYR A 110 -8.42 -3.99 -7.36
N PHE A 111 -7.11 -3.84 -7.22
CA PHE A 111 -6.25 -4.96 -6.88
C PHE A 111 -5.73 -4.78 -5.46
N SER A 112 -5.85 -5.79 -4.63
CA SER A 112 -5.18 -5.88 -3.34
C SER A 112 -4.05 -6.91 -3.39
N CYS A 113 -3.33 -7.05 -2.30
CA CYS A 113 -2.24 -8.01 -2.21
C CYS A 113 -2.69 -9.31 -1.55
N SER A 114 -1.90 -10.36 -1.74
CA SER A 114 -1.94 -11.55 -0.90
C SER A 114 -1.08 -11.30 0.33
N LEU A 115 -1.71 -11.03 1.48
CA LEU A 115 -1.03 -10.79 2.75
C LEU A 115 -0.54 -12.09 3.38
N ILE A 116 0.78 -12.18 3.61
CA ILE A 116 1.41 -13.25 4.37
C ILE A 116 1.63 -12.74 5.79
N GLU A 117 0.99 -13.37 6.75
CA GLU A 117 1.08 -12.99 8.16
C GLU A 117 1.38 -14.20 9.06
N HIS A 118 1.95 -13.92 10.23
CA HIS A 118 2.37 -14.95 11.17
C HIS A 118 1.20 -15.77 11.74
N ASN A 119 0.08 -15.14 12.12
CA ASN A 119 -1.07 -15.80 12.79
C ASN A 119 -2.42 -15.58 12.12
N SER A 120 -2.55 -14.57 11.30
CA SER A 120 -3.79 -14.11 10.69
C SER A 120 -3.57 -13.77 9.23
N GLY A 121 -4.45 -12.99 8.66
CA GLY A 121 -4.34 -12.52 7.30
C GLY A 121 -4.80 -13.53 6.26
N HIS A 122 -4.51 -13.21 5.03
CA HIS A 122 -4.93 -13.99 3.86
C HIS A 122 -4.18 -15.33 3.80
N ILE A 123 -2.88 -15.28 4.07
CA ILE A 123 -2.01 -16.45 4.06
C ILE A 123 -1.28 -16.52 5.39
N LYS A 124 -1.53 -17.60 6.13
CA LYS A 124 -0.84 -17.86 7.40
C LYS A 124 0.50 -18.52 7.13
N PHE A 125 1.58 -17.80 7.33
CA PHE A 125 2.94 -18.32 7.27
C PHE A 125 3.86 -17.50 8.18
N ASP A 126 4.35 -18.15 9.22
CA ASP A 126 5.16 -17.48 10.25
C ASP A 126 6.57 -17.14 9.74
N CYS A 127 6.82 -15.87 9.50
CA CYS A 127 8.15 -15.29 9.26
C CYS A 127 8.57 -14.31 10.35
N GLY A 128 7.96 -14.38 11.53
CA GLY A 128 8.13 -13.44 12.63
C GLY A 128 6.89 -12.59 12.85
N LYS A 129 6.69 -12.16 14.08
CA LYS A 129 5.52 -11.36 14.51
C LYS A 129 5.81 -9.85 14.59
N ASP A 130 7.07 -9.46 14.56
CA ASP A 130 7.57 -8.08 14.70
C ASP A 130 8.92 -7.94 13.98
N LEU A 131 9.47 -6.72 13.94
CA LEU A 131 10.75 -6.45 13.27
C LEU A 131 11.93 -7.25 13.85
N GLU A 132 11.96 -7.50 15.16
CA GLU A 132 13.06 -8.22 15.81
C GLU A 132 13.09 -9.69 15.41
N SER A 133 11.91 -10.29 15.27
CA SER A 133 11.75 -11.69 14.88
C SER A 133 11.59 -11.93 13.38
N PHE A 134 11.50 -10.85 12.57
CA PHE A 134 11.28 -10.98 11.13
C PHE A 134 12.42 -11.67 10.41
N ASN A 135 12.10 -12.78 9.75
CA ASN A 135 13.05 -13.62 9.02
C ASN A 135 12.86 -13.46 7.51
N GLU A 136 13.55 -12.47 6.93
CA GLU A 136 13.51 -12.16 5.49
C GLU A 136 13.93 -13.39 4.66
N ASP A 137 14.97 -14.10 5.04
CA ASP A 137 15.46 -15.28 4.30
C ASP A 137 14.41 -16.38 4.24
N LYS A 138 13.74 -16.64 5.36
CA LYS A 138 12.66 -17.61 5.43
C LYS A 138 11.50 -17.21 4.51
N LEU A 139 11.10 -15.95 4.52
CA LEU A 139 10.07 -15.42 3.63
C LEU A 139 10.47 -15.61 2.17
N LEU A 140 11.66 -15.14 1.78
CA LEU A 140 12.12 -15.15 0.39
C LEU A 140 12.32 -16.56 -0.18
N LYS A 141 12.66 -17.54 0.66
CA LYS A 141 12.75 -18.95 0.23
C LYS A 141 11.39 -19.59 -0.03
N ASN A 142 10.33 -19.10 0.60
CA ASN A 142 9.04 -19.81 0.63
C ASN A 142 7.90 -19.08 -0.07
N TYR A 143 7.89 -17.75 -0.16
CA TYR A 143 6.72 -16.98 -0.62
C TYR A 143 6.16 -17.41 -1.99
N LYS A 144 7.01 -17.89 -2.91
CA LYS A 144 6.58 -18.37 -4.24
C LYS A 144 5.91 -19.75 -4.21
N ASN A 145 6.16 -20.51 -3.16
CA ASN A 145 5.66 -21.89 -3.00
C ASN A 145 4.48 -21.97 -2.05
N ILE A 146 4.08 -20.86 -1.46
CA ILE A 146 2.91 -20.80 -0.60
C ILE A 146 1.67 -20.84 -1.49
N ASN A 147 0.80 -21.81 -1.27
CA ASN A 147 -0.46 -21.89 -1.99
C ASN A 147 -1.37 -20.72 -1.62
N PHE A 148 -1.80 -19.99 -2.61
CA PHE A 148 -2.80 -18.94 -2.48
C PHE A 148 -3.75 -19.00 -3.67
N TYR A 149 -4.88 -18.34 -3.55
CA TYR A 149 -5.84 -18.17 -4.63
C TYR A 149 -6.42 -16.76 -4.56
N ASP A 150 -6.74 -16.23 -5.72
CA ASP A 150 -7.31 -14.90 -5.83
C ASP A 150 -8.69 -14.86 -5.15
N HIS A 151 -8.88 -13.91 -4.25
CA HIS A 151 -10.17 -13.62 -3.66
C HIS A 151 -10.88 -12.51 -4.41
N GLN A 152 -12.15 -12.72 -4.70
CA GLN A 152 -13.03 -11.64 -5.15
C GLN A 152 -13.45 -10.79 -3.95
N GLY A 153 -13.41 -9.46 -4.12
CA GLY A 153 -13.82 -8.54 -3.07
C GLY A 153 -12.79 -8.33 -1.96
N SER A 154 -11.54 -8.71 -2.19
CA SER A 154 -10.43 -8.33 -1.31
C SER A 154 -10.38 -6.81 -1.17
N HIS A 155 -10.16 -6.32 0.03
CA HIS A 155 -10.31 -4.91 0.34
C HIS A 155 -9.31 -4.38 1.38
N TRP A 156 -8.18 -5.04 1.54
CA TRP A 156 -7.09 -4.59 2.43
C TRP A 156 -5.91 -3.98 1.66
N SER A 157 -5.08 -3.26 2.38
CA SER A 157 -3.81 -2.72 1.92
C SER A 157 -2.70 -3.80 1.94
N PRO A 158 -1.69 -3.76 1.05
CA PRO A 158 -1.55 -2.85 -0.10
C PRO A 158 -2.60 -3.04 -1.18
N LEU A 159 -3.06 -1.94 -1.75
CA LEU A 159 -4.02 -1.93 -2.84
C LEU A 159 -3.55 -1.08 -4.02
N CYS A 160 -4.04 -1.39 -5.22
CA CYS A 160 -3.78 -0.59 -6.42
C CYS A 160 -5.07 -0.20 -7.11
N VAL A 161 -5.16 1.09 -7.46
CA VAL A 161 -6.24 1.67 -8.27
C VAL A 161 -5.67 2.67 -9.26
N HIS A 162 -6.44 2.97 -10.31
CA HIS A 162 -6.08 4.04 -11.23
C HIS A 162 -6.58 5.41 -10.73
N LEU A 163 -5.80 6.46 -10.98
CA LEU A 163 -6.09 7.84 -10.55
C LEU A 163 -7.46 8.34 -11.03
N ASP A 164 -7.91 7.95 -12.23
CA ASP A 164 -9.23 8.34 -12.74
C ASP A 164 -10.35 7.82 -11.81
N MET A 165 -10.20 6.59 -11.30
CA MET A 165 -11.18 6.02 -10.37
C MET A 165 -11.07 6.66 -8.99
N TRP A 166 -9.83 6.90 -8.51
CA TRP A 166 -9.58 7.64 -7.28
C TRP A 166 -10.29 9.01 -7.29
N ASN A 167 -10.05 9.80 -8.34
CA ASN A 167 -10.65 11.13 -8.49
C ASN A 167 -12.18 11.08 -8.59
N LYS A 168 -12.69 10.07 -9.31
CA LYS A 168 -14.13 9.91 -9.51
C LYS A 168 -14.88 9.65 -8.20
N ILE A 169 -14.28 8.90 -7.28
CA ILE A 169 -14.89 8.58 -5.98
C ILE A 169 -14.49 9.55 -4.86
N GLY A 170 -13.56 10.47 -5.12
CA GLY A 170 -13.06 11.45 -4.13
C GLY A 170 -12.11 10.87 -3.09
N GLY A 171 -11.39 9.78 -3.39
CA GLY A 171 -10.46 9.15 -2.46
C GLY A 171 -11.14 8.46 -1.28
N PHE A 172 -10.46 8.36 -0.14
CA PHE A 172 -11.02 7.83 1.10
C PHE A 172 -11.96 8.86 1.76
N SER A 173 -13.06 8.41 2.34
CA SER A 173 -13.98 9.24 3.11
C SER A 173 -13.38 9.52 4.49
N GLU A 174 -13.10 10.80 4.78
CA GLU A 174 -12.38 11.20 6.00
C GLU A 174 -13.22 11.06 7.29
N GLU A 175 -14.53 10.88 7.15
CA GLU A 175 -15.44 10.54 8.27
C GLU A 175 -15.12 9.18 8.90
N PHE A 176 -14.38 8.31 8.20
CA PHE A 176 -13.91 7.03 8.73
C PHE A 176 -12.55 7.13 9.46
N ASN A 177 -12.00 8.32 9.67
CA ASN A 177 -10.83 8.45 10.53
C ASN A 177 -11.13 7.93 11.95
N PRO A 178 -10.18 7.22 12.60
CA PRO A 178 -8.78 7.00 12.21
C PRO A 178 -8.54 5.88 11.20
N GLY A 179 -9.58 5.18 10.65
CA GLY A 179 -9.42 4.18 9.58
C GLY A 179 -10.43 3.04 9.59
N ILE A 180 -11.13 2.79 10.70
CA ILE A 180 -12.08 1.66 10.82
C ILE A 180 -13.26 1.85 9.86
N GLY A 181 -13.50 0.86 8.99
CA GLY A 181 -14.58 0.92 8.00
C GLY A 181 -14.22 1.63 6.68
N SER A 182 -13.03 2.22 6.58
CA SER A 182 -12.59 2.95 5.39
C SER A 182 -12.44 2.07 4.15
N ASP A 183 -11.92 0.84 4.30
CA ASP A 183 -11.75 -0.08 3.17
C ASP A 183 -13.11 -0.53 2.58
N PRO A 184 -14.09 -0.98 3.37
CA PRO A 184 -15.43 -1.29 2.85
C PRO A 184 -16.10 -0.08 2.18
N ASP A 185 -16.02 1.11 2.75
CA ASP A 185 -16.54 2.34 2.14
C ASP A 185 -15.88 2.60 0.79
N PHE A 186 -14.55 2.57 0.73
CA PHE A 186 -13.80 2.78 -0.50
C PHE A 186 -14.19 1.77 -1.60
N ASN A 187 -14.32 0.49 -1.24
CA ASN A 187 -14.77 -0.55 -2.17
C ASN A 187 -16.21 -0.31 -2.65
N MET A 188 -17.12 0.09 -1.77
CA MET A 188 -18.52 0.41 -2.14
C MET A 188 -18.59 1.63 -3.07
N LYS A 189 -17.78 2.66 -2.83
CA LYS A 189 -17.70 3.82 -3.73
C LYS A 189 -17.20 3.40 -5.11
N LEU A 190 -16.19 2.56 -5.21
CA LEU A 190 -15.71 1.99 -6.47
C LEU A 190 -16.79 1.16 -7.18
N TRP A 191 -17.46 0.28 -6.45
CA TRP A 191 -18.55 -0.53 -6.99
C TRP A 191 -19.68 0.32 -7.56
N ASN A 192 -20.13 1.34 -6.83
CA ASN A 192 -21.15 2.28 -7.26
C ASN A 192 -20.75 3.10 -8.50
N ASN A 193 -19.43 3.21 -8.76
CA ASN A 193 -18.87 3.87 -9.93
C ASN A 193 -18.46 2.91 -11.07
N GLY A 194 -18.92 1.68 -11.01
CA GLY A 194 -18.81 0.71 -12.10
C GLY A 194 -17.56 -0.15 -12.10
N VAL A 195 -16.78 -0.17 -11.01
CA VAL A 195 -15.74 -1.18 -10.81
C VAL A 195 -16.40 -2.52 -10.53
N ARG A 196 -15.94 -3.57 -11.20
CA ARG A 196 -16.43 -4.95 -11.03
C ARG A 196 -15.30 -5.96 -10.83
N ILE A 197 -14.05 -5.51 -10.97
CA ILE A 197 -12.86 -6.32 -10.76
C ILE A 197 -12.27 -5.91 -9.41
N PHE A 198 -12.46 -6.76 -8.42
CA PHE A 198 -11.88 -6.69 -7.08
C PHE A 198 -11.11 -7.98 -6.87
N LYS A 199 -9.78 -7.92 -6.91
CA LYS A 199 -8.93 -9.09 -6.92
C LYS A 199 -7.77 -8.93 -5.92
N GLY A 200 -7.49 -10.00 -5.15
CA GLY A 200 -6.35 -10.03 -4.23
C GLY A 200 -5.92 -11.42 -3.84
#